data_2273e9afcdbc70e067ead50742c4bfd2
#
_entry.id   2273e9afcdbc70e067ead50742c4bfd2
#
_cell.length_a   1.000
_cell.length_b   1.000
_cell.length_c   1.000
_cell.angle_alpha   90.00
_cell.angle_beta   90.00
_cell.angle_gamma   90.00
#
_symmetry.space_group_name_H-M   'P 1'
#
loop_
_entity.id
_entity.type
_entity.pdbx_description
1 polymer ?
#
loop_
_entity_poly.entity_id
_entity_poly.type
_entity_poly.pdbx_seq_one_letter_code
_entity_poly.pdbx_strand_id
1 'polypeptide(L)'
;DLAQVFRSIRTLGDILGTGDAASRVADQLELRVAAIKVVLRDLPKSGPMQLDDGRVRVFVQISREPLFTIGSGSFLNQLVTAAGGISVTADIPSAFPKISKETAVALRPGAIILSDSPDNLEPNDAFKNSYAVKEGRIYKVNADLLSRPGPRLVDALEQIARHLHPEKFK
;
A
#
# COMPACT_ATOMS: atom_id res chain seq x y z
N ASP A 1 2.15 -9.43 -8.40
CA ASP A 1 1.94 -9.69 -6.97
C ASP A 1 3.28 -10.02 -6.26
N LEU A 2 3.31 -10.02 -4.93
CA LEU A 2 4.50 -10.35 -4.14
C LEU A 2 5.07 -11.74 -4.46
N ALA A 3 4.21 -12.73 -4.65
CA ALA A 3 4.66 -14.09 -4.98
C ALA A 3 5.39 -14.13 -6.34
N GLN A 4 4.97 -13.31 -7.29
CA GLN A 4 5.64 -13.19 -8.58
C GLN A 4 7.03 -12.55 -8.45
N VAL A 5 7.17 -11.56 -7.56
CA VAL A 5 8.49 -10.96 -7.26
C VAL A 5 9.45 -12.02 -6.74
N PHE A 6 9.02 -12.87 -5.79
CA PHE A 6 9.87 -13.92 -5.23
C PHE A 6 10.25 -14.98 -6.27
N ARG A 7 9.29 -15.39 -7.12
CA ARG A 7 9.58 -16.28 -8.26
C ARG A 7 10.61 -15.67 -9.21
N SER A 8 10.45 -14.39 -9.56
CA SER A 8 11.38 -13.68 -10.46
C SER A 8 12.80 -13.61 -9.87
N ILE A 9 12.94 -13.40 -8.56
CA ILE A 9 14.26 -13.40 -7.88
C ILE A 9 14.92 -14.77 -8.06
N ARG A 10 14.20 -15.88 -7.79
CA ARG A 10 14.73 -17.24 -7.95
C ARG A 10 15.09 -17.54 -9.41
N THR A 11 14.21 -17.22 -10.34
CA THR A 11 14.47 -17.45 -11.78
C THR A 11 15.71 -16.68 -12.27
N LEU A 12 15.88 -15.42 -11.88
CA LEU A 12 17.07 -14.64 -12.22
C LEU A 12 18.33 -15.23 -11.60
N GLY A 13 18.24 -15.69 -10.35
CA GLY A 13 19.35 -16.39 -9.68
C GLY A 13 19.81 -17.63 -10.41
N ASP A 14 18.87 -18.44 -10.89
CA ASP A 14 19.16 -19.66 -11.67
C ASP A 14 19.85 -19.33 -12.99
N ILE A 15 19.33 -18.31 -13.73
CA ILE A 15 19.92 -17.86 -15.00
C ILE A 15 21.37 -17.34 -14.81
N LEU A 16 21.63 -16.66 -13.68
CA LEU A 16 22.93 -16.05 -13.37
C LEU A 16 23.90 -17.01 -12.65
N GLY A 17 23.51 -18.25 -12.37
CA GLY A 17 24.32 -19.22 -11.62
C GLY A 17 24.47 -18.87 -10.13
N THR A 18 23.56 -18.07 -9.58
CA THR A 18 23.54 -17.64 -8.16
C THR A 18 22.28 -18.12 -7.43
N GLY A 19 21.72 -19.26 -7.84
CA GLY A 19 20.43 -19.80 -7.37
C GLY A 19 20.32 -19.89 -5.84
N ASP A 20 21.36 -20.39 -5.15
CA ASP A 20 21.38 -20.50 -3.69
C ASP A 20 21.26 -19.14 -2.98
N ALA A 21 21.96 -18.12 -3.50
CA ALA A 21 21.91 -16.78 -2.94
C ALA A 21 20.54 -16.14 -3.19
N ALA A 22 20.00 -16.28 -4.40
CA ALA A 22 18.69 -15.78 -4.78
C ALA A 22 17.56 -16.44 -3.95
N SER A 23 17.65 -17.77 -3.72
CA SER A 23 16.70 -18.50 -2.89
C SER A 23 16.71 -17.99 -1.46
N ARG A 24 17.89 -17.82 -0.84
CA ARG A 24 18.00 -17.25 0.52
C ARG A 24 17.36 -15.85 0.62
N VAL A 25 17.59 -15.00 -0.38
CA VAL A 25 16.97 -13.65 -0.41
C VAL A 25 15.44 -13.76 -0.51
N ALA A 26 14.92 -14.59 -1.42
CA ALA A 26 13.49 -14.77 -1.58
C ALA A 26 12.85 -15.34 -0.30
N ASP A 27 13.46 -16.34 0.33
CA ASP A 27 12.97 -16.96 1.58
C ASP A 27 12.92 -15.95 2.73
N GLN A 28 13.95 -15.10 2.88
CA GLN A 28 13.94 -14.02 3.88
C GLN A 28 12.81 -13.01 3.65
N LEU A 29 12.54 -12.62 2.41
CA LEU A 29 11.45 -11.72 2.07
C LEU A 29 10.08 -12.37 2.33
N GLU A 30 9.91 -13.65 2.00
CA GLU A 30 8.70 -14.41 2.29
C GLU A 30 8.44 -14.52 3.81
N LEU A 31 9.48 -14.77 4.60
CA LEU A 31 9.37 -14.79 6.07
C LEU A 31 8.94 -13.43 6.63
N ARG A 32 9.47 -12.31 6.11
CA ARG A 32 9.04 -10.97 6.51
C ARG A 32 7.57 -10.73 6.20
N VAL A 33 7.10 -11.10 5.01
CA VAL A 33 5.69 -10.99 4.63
C VAL A 33 4.80 -11.87 5.51
N ALA A 34 5.24 -13.09 5.83
CA ALA A 34 4.52 -13.98 6.72
C ALA A 34 4.40 -13.40 8.14
N ALA A 35 5.47 -12.81 8.67
CA ALA A 35 5.48 -12.16 9.98
C ALA A 35 4.47 -10.99 10.03
N ILE A 36 4.42 -10.14 9.00
CA ILE A 36 3.44 -9.05 8.89
C ILE A 36 2.01 -9.61 8.88
N LYS A 37 1.73 -10.67 8.11
CA LYS A 37 0.41 -11.31 8.07
C LYS A 37 -0.01 -11.87 9.43
N VAL A 38 0.93 -12.42 10.21
CA VAL A 38 0.65 -12.93 11.55
C VAL A 38 0.27 -11.78 12.49
N VAL A 39 1.03 -10.68 12.47
CA VAL A 39 0.76 -9.47 13.27
C VAL A 39 -0.62 -8.88 12.95
N LEU A 40 -1.01 -8.90 11.68
CA LEU A 40 -2.27 -8.32 11.18
C LEU A 40 -3.47 -9.30 11.23
N ARG A 41 -3.31 -10.50 11.79
CA ARG A 41 -4.40 -11.51 11.81
C ARG A 41 -5.64 -11.03 12.55
N ASP A 42 -5.45 -10.39 13.72
CA ASP A 42 -6.52 -9.95 14.60
C ASP A 42 -6.51 -8.42 14.72
N LEU A 43 -7.00 -7.75 13.69
CA LEU A 43 -7.07 -6.29 13.66
C LEU A 43 -8.17 -5.77 14.60
N PRO A 44 -7.93 -4.68 15.36
CA PRO A 44 -8.96 -4.06 16.18
C PRO A 44 -10.06 -3.45 15.30
N LYS A 45 -11.33 -3.66 15.71
CA LYS A 45 -12.52 -3.22 14.97
C LYS A 45 -13.09 -1.90 15.50
N SER A 46 -12.26 -1.00 15.98
CA SER A 46 -12.70 0.12 16.81
C SER A 46 -12.60 1.51 16.16
N GLY A 47 -12.24 1.60 14.89
CA GLY A 47 -12.04 2.89 14.22
C GLY A 47 -13.23 3.30 13.34
N PRO A 48 -13.59 4.60 13.30
CA PRO A 48 -14.76 5.10 12.56
C PRO A 48 -14.65 4.95 11.03
N MET A 49 -13.46 4.66 10.50
CA MET A 49 -13.20 4.44 9.07
C MET A 49 -12.54 3.10 8.81
N GLN A 50 -12.85 2.12 9.65
CA GLN A 50 -12.47 0.72 9.48
C GLN A 50 -13.68 -0.10 9.02
N LEU A 51 -13.40 -1.23 8.38
CA LEU A 51 -14.41 -2.25 8.10
C LEU A 51 -14.64 -3.13 9.34
N ASP A 52 -15.69 -3.96 9.29
CA ASP A 52 -16.03 -4.91 10.36
C ASP A 52 -14.91 -5.93 10.66
N ASP A 53 -13.99 -6.11 9.73
CA ASP A 53 -12.80 -6.97 9.89
C ASP A 53 -11.55 -6.22 10.39
N GLY A 54 -11.67 -4.93 10.70
CA GLY A 54 -10.60 -4.08 11.22
C GLY A 54 -9.72 -3.44 10.16
N ARG A 55 -9.91 -3.74 8.87
CA ARG A 55 -9.14 -3.11 7.80
C ARG A 55 -9.45 -1.62 7.65
N VAL A 56 -8.40 -0.83 7.43
CA VAL A 56 -8.52 0.63 7.26
C VAL A 56 -8.89 0.95 5.80
N ARG A 57 -9.82 1.87 5.59
CA ARG A 57 -10.15 2.42 4.26
C ARG A 57 -9.05 3.38 3.81
N VAL A 58 -8.32 3.02 2.75
CA VAL A 58 -7.11 3.72 2.29
C VAL A 58 -7.32 4.34 0.92
N PHE A 59 -6.95 5.61 0.78
CA PHE A 59 -6.74 6.25 -0.52
C PHE A 59 -5.24 6.33 -0.80
N VAL A 60 -4.80 5.86 -1.96
CA VAL A 60 -3.41 6.00 -2.40
C VAL A 60 -3.34 7.09 -3.46
N GLN A 61 -2.70 8.19 -3.15
CA GLN A 61 -2.48 9.31 -4.06
C GLN A 61 -1.16 9.09 -4.80
N ILE A 62 -1.23 8.85 -6.09
CA ILE A 62 -0.06 8.69 -6.98
C ILE A 62 0.42 10.04 -7.49
N SER A 63 -0.52 10.95 -7.78
CA SER A 63 -0.25 12.33 -8.18
C SER A 63 -1.34 13.23 -7.60
N ARG A 64 -0.95 14.46 -7.25
CA ARG A 64 -1.87 15.44 -6.66
C ARG A 64 -2.72 16.14 -7.71
N GLU A 65 -2.09 16.64 -8.79
CA GLU A 65 -2.76 17.33 -9.92
C GLU A 65 -2.07 16.94 -11.23
N PRO A 66 -2.76 16.24 -12.12
CA PRO A 66 -4.11 15.69 -11.95
C PRO A 66 -4.17 14.59 -10.90
N LEU A 67 -5.32 14.40 -10.24
CA LEU A 67 -5.48 13.42 -9.18
C LEU A 67 -5.53 12.01 -9.74
N PHE A 68 -4.42 11.30 -9.60
CA PHE A 68 -4.31 9.87 -9.91
C PHE A 68 -4.27 9.04 -8.63
N THR A 69 -4.91 7.89 -8.70
CA THR A 69 -4.93 6.89 -7.62
C THR A 69 -4.63 5.49 -8.17
N ILE A 70 -4.83 4.46 -7.36
CA ILE A 70 -4.71 3.05 -7.75
C ILE A 70 -6.09 2.43 -7.92
N GLY A 71 -6.22 1.45 -8.81
CA GLY A 71 -7.43 0.66 -8.99
C GLY A 71 -7.14 -0.85 -8.96
N SER A 72 -8.12 -1.66 -9.35
CA SER A 72 -8.00 -3.13 -9.30
C SER A 72 -6.85 -3.71 -10.12
N GLY A 73 -6.46 -3.04 -11.21
CA GLY A 73 -5.34 -3.45 -12.06
C GLY A 73 -3.95 -3.13 -11.49
N SER A 74 -3.84 -2.40 -10.38
CA SER A 74 -2.57 -2.05 -9.76
C SER A 74 -2.10 -3.12 -8.77
N PHE A 75 -0.81 -3.49 -8.83
CA PHE A 75 -0.20 -4.35 -7.80
C PHE A 75 -0.20 -3.69 -6.41
N LEU A 76 -0.28 -2.36 -6.34
CA LEU A 76 -0.37 -1.61 -5.08
C LEU A 76 -1.68 -1.88 -4.34
N ASN A 77 -2.76 -2.24 -5.04
CA ASN A 77 -4.00 -2.65 -4.41
C ASN A 77 -3.81 -3.91 -3.54
N GLN A 78 -3.05 -4.88 -4.06
CA GLN A 78 -2.68 -6.08 -3.29
C GLN A 78 -1.74 -5.75 -2.13
N LEU A 79 -0.82 -4.80 -2.31
CA LEU A 79 0.09 -4.35 -1.26
C LEU A 79 -0.67 -3.70 -0.10
N VAL A 80 -1.62 -2.80 -0.38
CA VAL A 80 -2.50 -2.18 0.61
C VAL A 80 -3.31 -3.24 1.36
N THR A 81 -3.84 -4.23 0.64
CA THR A 81 -4.59 -5.33 1.25
C THR A 81 -3.71 -6.18 2.18
N ALA A 82 -2.49 -6.51 1.75
CA ALA A 82 -1.53 -7.26 2.57
C ALA A 82 -1.08 -6.48 3.82
N ALA A 83 -1.14 -5.15 3.77
CA ALA A 83 -0.84 -4.24 4.88
C ALA A 83 -2.03 -4.02 5.85
N GLY A 84 -3.14 -4.74 5.71
CA GLY A 84 -4.32 -4.59 6.55
C GLY A 84 -5.20 -3.39 6.17
N GLY A 85 -5.07 -2.88 4.94
CA GLY A 85 -5.94 -1.85 4.39
C GLY A 85 -6.93 -2.40 3.36
N ILE A 86 -7.80 -1.53 2.89
CA ILE A 86 -8.60 -1.71 1.69
C ILE A 86 -8.59 -0.43 0.88
N SER A 87 -8.19 -0.50 -0.39
CA SER A 87 -8.23 0.67 -1.26
C SER A 87 -9.69 1.08 -1.51
N VAL A 88 -10.00 2.35 -1.29
CA VAL A 88 -11.34 2.92 -1.56
C VAL A 88 -11.67 3.03 -3.05
N THR A 89 -10.70 2.71 -3.91
CA THR A 89 -10.80 2.70 -5.37
C THR A 89 -10.51 1.32 -5.98
N ALA A 90 -10.61 0.26 -5.14
CA ALA A 90 -10.28 -1.12 -5.54
C ALA A 90 -11.18 -1.70 -6.64
N ASP A 91 -12.37 -1.16 -6.83
CA ASP A 91 -13.37 -1.55 -7.83
C ASP A 91 -13.20 -0.86 -9.19
N ILE A 92 -12.33 0.15 -9.30
CA ILE A 92 -12.07 0.84 -10.56
C ILE A 92 -11.18 -0.03 -11.46
N PRO A 93 -11.64 -0.47 -12.66
CA PRO A 93 -10.94 -1.44 -13.49
C PRO A 93 -9.78 -0.80 -14.30
N SER A 94 -8.88 -0.11 -13.62
CA SER A 94 -7.66 0.51 -14.18
C SER A 94 -6.54 0.34 -13.18
N ALA A 95 -5.28 0.32 -13.66
CA ALA A 95 -4.13 0.29 -12.75
C ALA A 95 -3.97 1.63 -12.04
N PHE A 96 -4.06 2.74 -12.78
CA PHE A 96 -3.87 4.09 -12.27
C PHE A 96 -4.95 5.03 -12.83
N PRO A 97 -6.18 4.98 -12.28
CA PRO A 97 -7.27 5.83 -12.74
C PRO A 97 -7.06 7.28 -12.30
N LYS A 98 -7.42 8.21 -13.20
CA LYS A 98 -7.68 9.61 -12.85
C LYS A 98 -9.09 9.70 -12.28
N ILE A 99 -9.27 10.40 -11.17
CA ILE A 99 -10.58 10.63 -10.56
C ILE A 99 -10.87 12.13 -10.43
N SER A 100 -12.16 12.48 -10.38
CA SER A 100 -12.60 13.85 -10.13
C SER A 100 -12.50 14.19 -8.63
N LYS A 101 -12.46 15.49 -8.32
CA LYS A 101 -12.48 15.97 -6.93
C LYS A 101 -13.78 15.59 -6.20
N GLU A 102 -14.89 15.58 -6.90
CA GLU A 102 -16.21 15.17 -6.38
C GLU A 102 -16.21 13.68 -5.99
N THR A 103 -15.66 12.84 -6.87
CA THR A 103 -15.47 11.41 -6.56
C THR A 103 -14.57 11.23 -5.34
N ALA A 104 -13.45 11.94 -5.28
CA ALA A 104 -12.51 11.87 -4.16
C ALA A 104 -13.17 12.20 -2.82
N VAL A 105 -13.98 13.27 -2.76
CA VAL A 105 -14.75 13.66 -1.56
C VAL A 105 -15.69 12.53 -1.10
N ALA A 106 -16.36 11.86 -2.04
CA ALA A 106 -17.32 10.80 -1.75
C ALA A 106 -16.69 9.51 -1.20
N LEU A 107 -15.41 9.28 -1.45
CA LEU A 107 -14.69 8.05 -1.06
C LEU A 107 -14.46 7.90 0.45
N ARG A 108 -14.42 9.01 1.21
CA ARG A 108 -14.26 9.03 2.68
C ARG A 108 -13.16 8.10 3.18
N PRO A 109 -11.87 8.33 2.84
CA PRO A 109 -10.78 7.51 3.31
C PRO A 109 -10.53 7.67 4.81
N GLY A 110 -10.15 6.59 5.49
CA GLY A 110 -9.66 6.58 6.87
C GLY A 110 -8.17 6.89 6.98
N ALA A 111 -7.42 6.69 5.89
CA ALA A 111 -6.02 7.05 5.75
C ALA A 111 -5.69 7.42 4.30
N ILE A 112 -4.70 8.29 4.11
CA ILE A 112 -4.18 8.66 2.78
C ILE A 112 -2.70 8.29 2.74
N ILE A 113 -2.31 7.52 1.72
CA ILE A 113 -0.90 7.24 1.41
C ILE A 113 -0.50 8.09 0.21
N LEU A 114 0.55 8.88 0.38
CA LEU A 114 1.15 9.67 -0.68
C LEU A 114 2.35 8.91 -1.25
N SER A 115 2.38 8.73 -2.57
CA SER A 115 3.60 8.35 -3.28
C SER A 115 4.54 9.54 -3.26
N ASP A 116 5.52 9.51 -2.34
CA ASP A 116 6.37 10.67 -2.00
C ASP A 116 7.25 11.05 -3.19
N SER A 117 6.84 12.12 -3.86
CA SER A 117 7.53 12.75 -4.99
C SER A 117 7.41 14.27 -4.86
N PRO A 118 8.27 15.08 -5.54
CA PRO A 118 8.25 16.53 -5.42
C PRO A 118 6.88 17.17 -5.68
N ASP A 119 6.08 16.57 -6.56
CA ASP A 119 4.76 17.09 -6.95
C ASP A 119 3.60 16.48 -6.12
N ASN A 120 3.90 15.64 -5.11
CA ASN A 120 2.91 14.87 -4.35
C ASN A 120 3.19 14.86 -2.84
N LEU A 121 3.58 16.00 -2.29
CA LEU A 121 3.98 16.15 -0.88
C LEU A 121 2.81 16.29 0.09
N GLU A 122 1.62 16.63 -0.42
CA GLU A 122 0.41 16.91 0.35
C GLU A 122 -0.81 16.24 -0.29
N PRO A 123 -1.86 15.93 0.49
CA PRO A 123 -3.12 15.46 -0.06
C PRO A 123 -3.73 16.48 -1.03
N ASN A 124 -4.47 15.97 -2.02
CA ASN A 124 -5.28 16.85 -2.88
C ASN A 124 -6.31 17.62 -2.04
N ASP A 125 -6.60 18.86 -2.44
CA ASP A 125 -7.51 19.77 -1.73
C ASP A 125 -8.93 19.20 -1.57
N ALA A 126 -9.34 18.25 -2.40
CA ALA A 126 -10.59 17.51 -2.23
C ALA A 126 -10.70 16.81 -0.88
N PHE A 127 -9.58 16.44 -0.27
CA PHE A 127 -9.54 15.74 1.02
C PHE A 127 -9.42 16.65 2.24
N LYS A 128 -9.35 17.99 2.09
CA LYS A 128 -9.12 18.95 3.20
C LYS A 128 -10.05 18.76 4.41
N ASN A 129 -11.29 18.32 4.17
CA ASN A 129 -12.30 18.09 5.20
C ASN A 129 -12.48 16.59 5.53
N SER A 130 -11.68 15.69 4.95
CA SER A 130 -11.79 14.25 5.21
C SER A 130 -11.34 13.89 6.63
N TYR A 131 -11.83 12.74 7.11
CA TYR A 131 -11.38 12.15 8.37
C TYR A 131 -9.85 11.97 8.40
N ALA A 132 -9.29 11.43 7.32
CA ALA A 132 -7.85 11.17 7.23
C ALA A 132 -7.01 12.44 7.45
N VAL A 133 -7.42 13.59 6.89
CA VAL A 133 -6.72 14.86 7.06
C VAL A 133 -6.91 15.42 8.47
N LYS A 134 -8.13 15.40 9.01
CA LYS A 134 -8.44 15.90 10.36
C LYS A 134 -7.69 15.14 11.46
N GLU A 135 -7.52 13.84 11.29
CA GLU A 135 -6.81 12.99 12.26
C GLU A 135 -5.31 12.84 11.96
N GLY A 136 -4.79 13.58 10.98
CA GLY A 136 -3.36 13.51 10.60
C GLY A 136 -2.92 12.15 10.04
N ARG A 137 -3.85 11.33 9.55
CA ARG A 137 -3.58 9.99 9.00
C ARG A 137 -3.15 10.07 7.53
N ILE A 138 -2.10 10.84 7.31
CA ILE A 138 -1.46 11.06 6.01
C ILE A 138 -0.05 10.51 6.09
N TYR A 139 0.27 9.54 5.25
CA TYR A 139 1.52 8.80 5.30
C TYR A 139 2.24 8.91 3.98
N LYS A 140 3.52 9.23 4.03
CA LYS A 140 4.39 9.28 2.86
C LYS A 140 5.13 7.95 2.73
N VAL A 141 5.08 7.37 1.53
CA VAL A 141 5.85 6.19 1.18
C VAL A 141 6.66 6.54 -0.06
N ASN A 142 7.96 6.25 -0.01
CA ASN A 142 8.88 6.58 -1.09
C ASN A 142 8.35 6.06 -2.44
N ALA A 143 8.27 6.94 -3.45
CA ALA A 143 7.73 6.64 -4.77
C ALA A 143 8.48 5.48 -5.45
N ASP A 144 9.80 5.35 -5.25
CA ASP A 144 10.59 4.25 -5.82
C ASP A 144 10.20 2.89 -5.26
N LEU A 145 9.71 2.82 -4.02
CA LEU A 145 9.20 1.59 -3.41
C LEU A 145 7.83 1.20 -3.99
N LEU A 146 7.03 2.19 -4.39
CA LEU A 146 5.68 2.01 -4.93
C LEU A 146 5.65 1.84 -6.45
N SER A 147 6.68 2.30 -7.18
CA SER A 147 6.69 2.32 -8.65
C SER A 147 7.20 1.04 -9.30
N ARG A 148 7.97 0.21 -8.56
CA ARG A 148 8.65 -0.95 -9.13
C ARG A 148 8.40 -2.21 -8.32
N PRO A 149 7.80 -3.25 -8.91
CA PRO A 149 7.69 -4.56 -8.25
C PRO A 149 9.08 -5.22 -8.16
N GLY A 150 9.69 -5.13 -6.98
CA GLY A 150 11.02 -5.68 -6.69
C GLY A 150 11.17 -6.05 -5.22
N PRO A 151 12.35 -6.51 -4.78
CA PRO A 151 12.60 -6.95 -3.39
C PRO A 151 12.20 -5.91 -2.34
N ARG A 152 12.42 -4.61 -2.62
CA ARG A 152 12.07 -3.50 -1.72
C ARG A 152 10.57 -3.28 -1.54
N LEU A 153 9.73 -3.98 -2.31
CA LEU A 153 8.26 -3.92 -2.13
C LEU A 153 7.84 -4.44 -0.74
N VAL A 154 8.63 -5.32 -0.13
CA VAL A 154 8.40 -5.78 1.24
C VAL A 154 8.66 -4.66 2.26
N ASP A 155 9.60 -3.76 1.98
CA ASP A 155 9.85 -2.57 2.83
C ASP A 155 8.65 -1.61 2.76
N ALA A 156 8.08 -1.40 1.57
CA ALA A 156 6.85 -0.61 1.41
C ALA A 156 5.66 -1.25 2.14
N LEU A 157 5.49 -2.59 2.04
CA LEU A 157 4.47 -3.33 2.77
C LEU A 157 4.58 -3.10 4.28
N GLU A 158 5.78 -3.23 4.83
CA GLU A 158 6.03 -3.06 6.26
C GLU A 158 5.75 -1.61 6.71
N GLN A 159 6.21 -0.61 5.94
CA GLN A 159 5.92 0.79 6.23
C GLN A 159 4.42 1.08 6.24
N ILE A 160 3.69 0.63 5.22
CA ILE A 160 2.24 0.82 5.13
C ILE A 160 1.54 0.13 6.31
N ALA A 161 1.91 -1.11 6.63
CA ALA A 161 1.32 -1.85 7.74
C ALA A 161 1.52 -1.14 9.09
N ARG A 162 2.73 -0.62 9.35
CA ARG A 162 3.05 0.17 10.56
C ARG A 162 2.27 1.48 10.62
N HIS A 163 2.07 2.14 9.50
CA HIS A 163 1.28 3.38 9.42
C HIS A 163 -0.21 3.14 9.66
N LEU A 164 -0.76 2.08 9.09
CA LEU A 164 -2.18 1.78 9.23
C LEU A 164 -2.54 1.24 10.62
N HIS A 165 -1.63 0.46 11.22
CA HIS A 165 -1.84 -0.29 12.47
C HIS A 165 -0.67 -0.12 13.46
N PRO A 166 -0.33 1.11 13.88
CA PRO A 166 0.84 1.35 14.74
C PRO A 166 0.76 0.62 16.07
N GLU A 167 -0.44 0.33 16.56
CA GLU A 167 -0.69 -0.43 17.80
C GLU A 167 -0.22 -1.89 17.73
N LYS A 168 -0.08 -2.45 16.51
CA LYS A 168 0.35 -3.84 16.28
C LYS A 168 1.87 -4.00 16.17
N PHE A 169 2.60 -2.90 16.00
CA PHE A 169 4.06 -2.89 15.76
C PHE A 169 4.84 -2.19 16.88
N LYS A 170 4.32 -2.27 18.10
CA LYS A 170 4.98 -1.75 19.31
C LYS A 170 6.09 -2.66 19.79
#